data_7e1c3ee6afe937d23677818066ef47df
#
_entry.id   7e1c3ee6afe937d23677818066ef47df
#
_cell.length_a   1.000
_cell.length_b   1.000
_cell.length_c   1.000
_cell.angle_alpha   90.00
_cell.angle_beta   90.00
_cell.angle_gamma   90.00
#
_symmetry.space_group_name_H-M   'P 1'
#
loop_
_entity.id
_entity.type
_entity.pdbx_description
1 polymer ?
#
loop_
_entity_poly.entity_id
_entity_poly.type
_entity_poly.pdbx_seq_one_letter_code
_entity_poly.pdbx_strand_id
1 'polypeptide(L)'
;VFAGKVTPKDSIILMIAFGLGLAIPALILFLLAFFRYKIEGHDDVAKLTKLPIIADVAIASDRAKTKADIVVHENQNNVMEEVFRSIRSNIQFMLKEDQKVIMFTSTTSGEGKTFTAANLAVSFALLGKKVLVMGLDIRKPRLTNLFELKDKNIGITNLLVHDNPTREDICANILNSGVNRNLDIMPAGPIPPNPAELVSRESLDNIFATLRKEYDYIFIDCPPIDIVA
;
A
#
# COMPACT_ATOMS: atom_id res chain seq x y z
N VAL A 1 -28.93 72.04 31.21
CA VAL A 1 -28.60 70.74 31.70
C VAL A 1 -28.22 69.87 30.49
N PHE A 2 -26.94 69.70 30.25
CA PHE A 2 -26.46 68.78 29.19
C PHE A 2 -26.54 67.36 29.76
N ALA A 3 -27.51 66.58 29.32
CA ALA A 3 -27.54 65.16 29.56
C ALA A 3 -26.44 64.50 28.70
N GLY A 4 -25.31 64.19 29.33
CA GLY A 4 -24.29 63.38 28.66
C GLY A 4 -24.84 62.03 28.26
N LYS A 5 -24.51 61.54 27.05
CA LYS A 5 -24.82 60.19 26.57
C LYS A 5 -24.48 59.14 27.60
N VAL A 6 -25.45 58.48 28.18
CA VAL A 6 -25.27 57.60 29.33
C VAL A 6 -24.95 56.17 28.93
N THR A 7 -24.79 55.80 27.71
CA THR A 7 -24.38 54.46 27.18
C THR A 7 -24.96 54.20 25.79
N PRO A 8 -24.35 53.37 24.97
CA PRO A 8 -23.06 52.71 25.14
C PRO A 8 -21.91 53.55 24.57
N LYS A 9 -20.70 53.40 25.16
CA LYS A 9 -19.48 54.06 24.62
C LYS A 9 -19.12 53.36 23.30
N ASP A 10 -19.20 54.08 22.18
CA ASP A 10 -18.96 53.55 20.81
C ASP A 10 -17.61 52.81 20.70
N SER A 11 -16.58 53.25 21.44
CA SER A 11 -15.29 52.58 21.52
C SER A 11 -15.35 51.18 22.15
N ILE A 12 -16.24 50.94 23.13
CA ILE A 12 -16.38 49.64 23.79
C ILE A 12 -17.08 48.67 22.84
N ILE A 13 -18.10 49.15 22.11
CA ILE A 13 -18.81 48.34 21.13
C ILE A 13 -17.86 47.93 20.01
N LEU A 14 -17.03 48.88 19.51
CA LEU A 14 -16.03 48.60 18.51
C LEU A 14 -14.99 47.58 18.98
N MET A 15 -14.50 47.68 20.22
CA MET A 15 -13.57 46.69 20.81
C MET A 15 -14.19 45.30 20.93
N ILE A 16 -15.42 45.21 21.38
CA ILE A 16 -16.14 43.93 21.49
C ILE A 16 -16.39 43.34 20.11
N ALA A 17 -16.86 44.16 19.16
CA ALA A 17 -17.07 43.70 17.78
C ALA A 17 -15.78 43.21 17.12
N PHE A 18 -14.67 43.90 17.32
CA PHE A 18 -13.36 43.49 16.83
C PHE A 18 -12.88 42.20 17.50
N GLY A 19 -13.04 42.10 18.82
CA GLY A 19 -12.66 40.89 19.57
C GLY A 19 -13.48 39.67 19.13
N LEU A 20 -14.82 39.81 18.98
CA LEU A 20 -15.65 38.71 18.47
C LEU A 20 -15.37 38.38 17.00
N GLY A 21 -15.09 39.41 16.19
CA GLY A 21 -14.73 39.24 14.78
C GLY A 21 -13.44 38.44 14.57
N LEU A 22 -12.50 38.48 15.52
CA LEU A 22 -11.28 37.66 15.51
C LEU A 22 -11.48 36.31 16.22
N ALA A 23 -12.18 36.30 17.35
CA ALA A 23 -12.37 35.09 18.16
C ALA A 23 -13.18 34.01 17.44
N ILE A 24 -14.24 34.39 16.74
CA ILE A 24 -15.13 33.43 16.05
C ILE A 24 -14.37 32.68 14.93
N PRO A 25 -13.68 33.34 13.97
CA PRO A 25 -12.89 32.63 12.96
C PRO A 25 -11.76 31.80 13.58
N ALA A 26 -11.07 32.32 14.60
CA ALA A 26 -10.02 31.58 15.29
C ALA A 26 -10.56 30.30 15.95
N LEU A 27 -11.73 30.38 16.61
CA LEU A 27 -12.39 29.23 17.20
C LEU A 27 -12.82 28.21 16.14
N ILE A 28 -13.37 28.67 15.01
CA ILE A 28 -13.74 27.78 13.89
C ILE A 28 -12.51 27.07 13.34
N LEU A 29 -11.41 27.77 13.09
CA LEU A 29 -10.16 27.18 12.60
C LEU A 29 -9.58 26.21 13.62
N PHE A 30 -9.63 26.55 14.91
CA PHE A 30 -9.19 25.65 15.98
C PHE A 30 -10.02 24.37 16.02
N LEU A 31 -11.35 24.47 15.96
CA LEU A 31 -12.23 23.32 15.93
C LEU A 31 -12.00 22.45 14.67
N LEU A 32 -11.86 23.08 13.51
CA LEU A 32 -11.54 22.36 12.27
C LEU A 32 -10.17 21.65 12.36
N ALA A 33 -9.16 22.26 12.95
CA ALA A 33 -7.86 21.63 13.18
C ALA A 33 -7.93 20.51 14.22
N PHE A 34 -8.69 20.71 15.30
CA PHE A 34 -8.87 19.74 16.38
C PHE A 34 -9.60 18.46 15.90
N PHE A 35 -10.61 18.61 15.04
CA PHE A 35 -11.34 17.46 14.50
C PHE A 35 -10.68 16.81 13.27
N ARG A 36 -9.65 17.44 12.68
CA ARG A 36 -8.84 16.85 11.61
C ARG A 36 -7.67 16.06 12.21
N TYR A 37 -7.97 14.96 12.88
CA TYR A 37 -6.93 14.05 13.33
C TYR A 37 -6.32 13.35 12.09
N LYS A 38 -5.08 13.67 11.80
CA LYS A 38 -4.27 12.97 10.79
C LYS A 38 -3.14 12.25 11.47
N ILE A 39 -2.88 11.04 11.04
CA ILE A 39 -1.66 10.31 11.43
C ILE A 39 -0.49 11.00 10.70
N GLU A 40 0.44 11.56 11.45
CA GLU A 40 1.59 12.29 10.91
C GLU A 40 2.91 11.52 11.10
N GLY A 41 2.92 10.48 11.95
CA GLY A 41 4.13 9.72 12.19
C GLY A 41 3.95 8.45 13.00
N HIS A 42 5.09 7.83 13.27
CA HIS A 42 5.22 6.56 13.99
C HIS A 42 4.49 6.57 15.35
N ASP A 43 4.69 7.65 16.14
CA ASP A 43 4.14 7.75 17.48
C ASP A 43 2.61 7.78 17.50
N ASP A 44 1.99 8.32 16.47
CA ASP A 44 0.53 8.36 16.37
C ASP A 44 -0.04 6.97 16.10
N VAL A 45 0.64 6.20 15.25
CA VAL A 45 0.27 4.80 14.99
C VAL A 45 0.49 3.96 16.24
N ALA A 46 1.61 4.12 16.93
CA ALA A 46 1.94 3.38 18.15
C ALA A 46 0.92 3.57 19.28
N LYS A 47 0.26 4.75 19.35
CA LYS A 47 -0.82 5.02 20.31
C LYS A 47 -2.12 4.29 19.97
N LEU A 48 -2.35 4.01 18.68
CA LEU A 48 -3.61 3.45 18.17
C LEU A 48 -3.62 1.92 18.11
N THR A 49 -2.46 1.28 18.04
CA THR A 49 -2.36 -0.17 17.88
C THR A 49 -1.28 -0.78 18.76
N LYS A 50 -1.50 -2.07 19.13
CA LYS A 50 -0.49 -2.93 19.77
C LYS A 50 0.26 -3.80 18.76
N LEU A 51 -0.08 -3.69 17.48
CA LEU A 51 0.61 -4.45 16.43
C LEU A 51 2.02 -3.89 16.24
N PRO A 52 3.00 -4.74 15.89
CA PRO A 52 4.35 -4.28 15.65
C PRO A 52 4.39 -3.36 14.42
N ILE A 53 4.99 -2.19 14.55
CA ILE A 53 5.31 -1.31 13.44
C ILE A 53 6.65 -1.78 12.88
N ILE A 54 6.63 -2.24 11.64
CA ILE A 54 7.81 -2.87 11.01
C ILE A 54 8.81 -1.82 10.56
N ALA A 55 8.33 -0.76 9.92
CA ALA A 55 9.13 0.39 9.50
C ALA A 55 8.23 1.52 8.97
N ASP A 56 8.83 2.69 8.80
CA ASP A 56 8.26 3.83 8.11
C ASP A 56 8.85 3.92 6.70
N VAL A 57 7.99 3.90 5.69
CA VAL A 57 8.40 4.05 4.29
C VAL A 57 8.17 5.50 3.88
N ALA A 58 9.26 6.23 3.60
CA ALA A 58 9.17 7.61 3.16
C ALA A 58 8.47 7.73 1.81
N ILE A 59 7.74 8.84 1.62
CA ILE A 59 7.18 9.17 0.31
C ILE A 59 8.34 9.39 -0.66
N ALA A 60 8.34 8.64 -1.77
CA ALA A 60 9.31 8.85 -2.83
C ALA A 60 9.23 10.30 -3.32
N SER A 61 10.37 10.99 -3.41
CA SER A 61 10.42 12.38 -3.88
C SER A 61 9.82 12.50 -5.28
N ASP A 62 9.32 13.69 -5.65
CA ASP A 62 8.70 13.93 -6.96
C ASP A 62 9.60 13.56 -8.17
N ARG A 63 10.91 13.44 -7.96
CA ARG A 63 11.86 12.93 -8.97
C ARG A 63 11.75 11.42 -9.20
N ALA A 64 11.26 10.65 -8.23
CA ALA A 64 11.02 9.21 -8.36
C ALA A 64 9.68 8.88 -9.04
N LYS A 65 8.84 9.87 -9.32
CA LYS A 65 7.58 9.71 -10.10
C LYS A 65 7.82 9.48 -11.59
N THR A 66 9.06 9.43 -12.04
CA THR A 66 9.40 9.15 -13.43
C THR A 66 9.63 7.65 -13.64
N LYS A 67 8.63 6.99 -14.18
CA LYS A 67 8.60 5.75 -14.96
C LYS A 67 8.84 4.39 -14.30
N ALA A 68 9.56 4.25 -13.21
CA ALA A 68 9.67 2.95 -12.55
C ALA A 68 9.57 3.14 -11.05
N ASP A 69 8.46 2.72 -10.48
CA ASP A 69 8.26 2.75 -9.02
C ASP A 69 9.10 1.68 -8.28
N ILE A 70 10.00 1.00 -9.00
CA ILE A 70 11.03 0.13 -8.39
C ILE A 70 12.24 0.99 -8.04
N VAL A 71 12.46 1.17 -6.73
CA VAL A 71 13.56 1.99 -6.19
C VAL A 71 14.68 1.16 -5.58
N VAL A 72 14.45 -0.14 -5.40
CA VAL A 72 15.44 -1.10 -4.91
C VAL A 72 16.13 -1.75 -6.11
N HIS A 73 17.46 -1.55 -6.21
CA HIS A 73 18.25 -2.09 -7.29
C HIS A 73 19.54 -2.72 -6.74
N GLU A 74 20.15 -3.59 -7.52
CA GLU A 74 21.46 -4.14 -7.20
C GLU A 74 22.53 -3.03 -7.26
N ASN A 75 23.35 -2.92 -6.22
CA ASN A 75 24.48 -1.98 -6.11
C ASN A 75 24.13 -0.47 -6.06
N GLN A 76 22.94 -0.10 -5.72
CA GLN A 76 22.58 1.30 -5.43
C GLN A 76 22.41 1.49 -3.93
N ASN A 77 23.35 2.22 -3.30
CA ASN A 77 23.26 2.61 -1.88
C ASN A 77 22.37 3.85 -1.72
N ASN A 78 21.06 3.71 -1.94
CA ASN A 78 20.11 4.79 -1.68
C ASN A 78 19.35 4.56 -0.37
N VAL A 79 18.83 5.64 0.21
CA VAL A 79 18.10 5.61 1.49
C VAL A 79 16.91 4.65 1.45
N MET A 80 16.21 4.58 0.31
CA MET A 80 15.05 3.70 0.16
C MET A 80 15.45 2.22 0.14
N GLU A 81 16.58 1.89 -0.48
CA GLU A 81 17.12 0.53 -0.45
C GLU A 81 17.42 0.08 0.98
N GLU A 82 18.02 0.96 1.80
CA GLU A 82 18.31 0.67 3.20
C GLU A 82 17.03 0.47 4.02
N VAL A 83 15.99 1.27 3.78
CA VAL A 83 14.67 1.08 4.39
C VAL A 83 14.10 -0.30 4.04
N PHE A 84 14.09 -0.68 2.76
CA PHE A 84 13.59 -2.00 2.35
C PHE A 84 14.45 -3.16 2.85
N ARG A 85 15.76 -2.97 3.00
CA ARG A 85 16.66 -3.93 3.63
C ARG A 85 16.32 -4.13 5.10
N SER A 86 16.05 -3.05 5.82
CA SER A 86 15.61 -3.09 7.22
C SER A 86 14.25 -3.79 7.37
N ILE A 87 13.26 -3.43 6.53
CA ILE A 87 11.94 -4.10 6.50
C ILE A 87 12.09 -5.58 6.27
N ARG A 88 12.88 -5.99 5.28
CA ARG A 88 13.16 -7.39 4.98
C ARG A 88 13.73 -8.13 6.19
N SER A 89 14.74 -7.56 6.85
CA SER A 89 15.36 -8.17 8.03
C SER A 89 14.35 -8.34 9.17
N ASN A 90 13.52 -7.33 9.43
CA ASN A 90 12.48 -7.41 10.44
C ASN A 90 11.43 -8.48 10.12
N ILE A 91 10.97 -8.55 8.87
CA ILE A 91 10.02 -9.57 8.43
C ILE A 91 10.63 -10.98 8.53
N GLN A 92 11.86 -11.18 8.10
CA GLN A 92 12.53 -12.48 8.19
C GLN A 92 12.67 -12.95 9.64
N PHE A 93 12.90 -12.01 10.58
CA PHE A 93 12.95 -12.33 12.01
C PHE A 93 11.58 -12.70 12.60
N MET A 94 10.50 -12.13 12.06
CA MET A 94 9.12 -12.38 12.52
C MET A 94 8.52 -13.66 11.95
N LEU A 95 8.93 -14.06 10.74
CA LEU A 95 8.39 -15.23 10.05
C LEU A 95 8.94 -16.53 10.64
N LYS A 96 8.07 -17.54 10.76
CA LYS A 96 8.46 -18.92 11.01
C LYS A 96 8.90 -19.60 9.71
N GLU A 97 9.62 -20.71 9.81
CA GLU A 97 10.21 -21.43 8.66
C GLU A 97 9.17 -21.85 7.60
N ASP A 98 7.93 -22.13 8.01
CA ASP A 98 6.84 -22.55 7.12
C ASP A 98 6.03 -21.39 6.55
N GLN A 99 6.24 -20.17 7.05
CA GLN A 99 5.53 -18.97 6.60
C GLN A 99 6.21 -18.34 5.39
N LYS A 100 5.65 -18.62 4.23
CA LYS A 100 6.19 -18.16 2.94
C LYS A 100 5.33 -17.08 2.26
N VAL A 101 4.11 -16.88 2.72
CA VAL A 101 3.12 -15.99 2.08
C VAL A 101 2.97 -14.72 2.90
N ILE A 102 3.19 -13.59 2.26
CA ILE A 102 3.09 -12.27 2.88
C ILE A 102 2.07 -11.45 2.10
N MET A 103 1.01 -11.01 2.78
CA MET A 103 -0.09 -10.27 2.18
C MET A 103 0.00 -8.77 2.50
N PHE A 104 -0.17 -7.94 1.46
CA PHE A 104 -0.19 -6.50 1.57
C PHE A 104 -1.60 -5.98 1.29
N THR A 105 -2.15 -5.27 2.24
CA THR A 105 -3.41 -4.54 2.08
C THR A 105 -3.26 -3.13 2.63
N SER A 106 -4.26 -2.30 2.43
CA SER A 106 -4.31 -0.91 2.91
C SER A 106 -5.72 -0.55 3.31
N THR A 107 -5.90 0.54 4.04
CA THR A 107 -7.24 1.04 4.38
C THR A 107 -7.90 1.60 3.13
N THR A 108 -7.20 2.49 2.42
CA THR A 108 -7.69 3.14 1.20
C THR A 108 -6.75 2.93 0.02
N SER A 109 -7.23 3.30 -1.18
CA SER A 109 -6.41 3.24 -2.39
C SER A 109 -5.36 4.36 -2.39
N GLY A 110 -4.12 4.03 -2.78
CA GLY A 110 -3.04 5.03 -2.91
C GLY A 110 -2.08 5.12 -1.73
N GLU A 111 -2.22 4.28 -0.69
CA GLU A 111 -1.34 4.25 0.48
C GLU A 111 0.02 3.57 0.24
N GLY A 112 0.31 3.13 -1.00
CA GLY A 112 1.61 2.58 -1.36
C GLY A 112 1.77 1.06 -1.18
N LYS A 113 0.68 0.30 -0.95
CA LYS A 113 0.75 -1.17 -0.78
C LYS A 113 1.49 -1.89 -1.91
N THR A 114 1.12 -1.62 -3.17
CA THR A 114 1.74 -2.23 -4.37
C THR A 114 3.22 -1.85 -4.49
N PHE A 115 3.55 -0.58 -4.24
CA PHE A 115 4.91 -0.08 -4.21
C PHE A 115 5.75 -0.81 -3.15
N THR A 116 5.21 -0.94 -1.94
CA THR A 116 5.91 -1.59 -0.82
C THR A 116 6.08 -3.09 -1.09
N ALA A 117 5.03 -3.78 -1.55
CA ALA A 117 5.08 -5.21 -1.89
C ALA A 117 6.14 -5.50 -2.95
N ALA A 118 6.14 -4.73 -4.05
CA ALA A 118 7.06 -4.92 -5.16
C ALA A 118 8.53 -4.66 -4.76
N ASN A 119 8.81 -3.53 -4.12
CA ASN A 119 10.18 -3.18 -3.72
C ASN A 119 10.74 -4.13 -2.65
N LEU A 120 9.88 -4.59 -1.73
CA LEU A 120 10.28 -5.58 -0.75
C LEU A 120 10.58 -6.94 -1.41
N ALA A 121 9.76 -7.36 -2.39
CA ALA A 121 10.00 -8.58 -3.17
C ALA A 121 11.35 -8.52 -3.91
N VAL A 122 11.67 -7.38 -4.53
CA VAL A 122 13.01 -7.16 -5.13
C VAL A 122 14.10 -7.31 -4.06
N SER A 123 13.91 -6.73 -2.88
CA SER A 123 14.87 -6.81 -1.78
C SER A 123 15.13 -8.27 -1.32
N PHE A 124 14.11 -9.14 -1.32
CA PHE A 124 14.25 -10.56 -1.04
C PHE A 124 14.93 -11.31 -2.19
N ALA A 125 14.59 -11.00 -3.44
CA ALA A 125 15.18 -11.60 -4.62
C ALA A 125 16.69 -11.31 -4.75
N LEU A 126 17.13 -10.13 -4.32
CA LEU A 126 18.55 -9.74 -4.24
C LEU A 126 19.36 -10.61 -3.26
N LEU A 127 18.73 -11.24 -2.28
CA LEU A 127 19.37 -12.26 -1.42
C LEU A 127 19.45 -13.65 -2.07
N GLY A 128 19.06 -13.79 -3.33
CA GLY A 128 19.03 -15.08 -4.01
C GLY A 128 17.81 -15.95 -3.69
N LYS A 129 16.80 -15.40 -2.98
CA LYS A 129 15.54 -16.10 -2.70
C LYS A 129 14.66 -16.10 -3.93
N LYS A 130 14.02 -17.24 -4.22
CA LYS A 130 13.06 -17.35 -5.31
C LYS A 130 11.72 -16.75 -4.86
N VAL A 131 11.34 -15.62 -5.44
CA VAL A 131 10.22 -14.78 -5.01
C VAL A 131 9.17 -14.66 -6.10
N LEU A 132 7.90 -14.74 -5.72
CA LEU A 132 6.77 -14.42 -6.58
C LEU A 132 6.01 -13.21 -6.02
N VAL A 133 5.68 -12.25 -6.87
CA VAL A 133 4.68 -11.20 -6.56
C VAL A 133 3.40 -11.52 -7.30
N MET A 134 2.30 -11.65 -6.57
CA MET A 134 0.98 -11.95 -7.09
C MET A 134 0.04 -10.76 -6.92
N GLY A 135 -0.62 -10.35 -8.00
CA GLY A 135 -1.63 -9.28 -7.99
C GLY A 135 -3.04 -9.84 -7.77
N LEU A 136 -3.54 -9.79 -6.55
CA LEU A 136 -4.93 -10.09 -6.22
C LEU A 136 -5.83 -8.84 -6.18
N ASP A 137 -5.30 -7.64 -6.41
CA ASP A 137 -6.12 -6.45 -6.71
C ASP A 137 -6.59 -6.53 -8.18
N ILE A 138 -7.54 -7.44 -8.44
CA ILE A 138 -8.09 -7.69 -9.78
C ILE A 138 -9.09 -6.62 -10.22
N ARG A 139 -9.45 -5.67 -9.37
CA ARG A 139 -10.32 -4.52 -9.70
C ARG A 139 -9.52 -3.35 -10.27
N LYS A 140 -8.36 -3.06 -9.68
CA LYS A 140 -7.48 -1.95 -10.10
C LYS A 140 -6.02 -2.43 -10.17
N PRO A 141 -5.69 -3.36 -11.07
CA PRO A 141 -4.37 -3.97 -11.14
C PRO A 141 -3.29 -2.92 -11.46
N ARG A 142 -2.22 -2.90 -10.68
CA ARG A 142 -1.10 -1.95 -10.85
C ARG A 142 0.23 -2.64 -11.14
N LEU A 143 0.42 -3.91 -10.77
CA LEU A 143 1.67 -4.63 -10.94
C LEU A 143 2.14 -4.67 -12.40
N THR A 144 1.23 -4.85 -13.35
CA THR A 144 1.54 -4.87 -14.79
C THR A 144 2.21 -3.58 -15.24
N ASN A 145 1.72 -2.43 -14.77
CA ASN A 145 2.30 -1.13 -15.12
C ASN A 145 3.60 -0.88 -14.36
N LEU A 146 3.68 -1.29 -13.07
CA LEU A 146 4.82 -1.09 -12.21
C LEU A 146 6.06 -1.86 -12.71
N PHE A 147 5.88 -3.08 -13.20
CA PHE A 147 6.94 -3.89 -13.79
C PHE A 147 7.05 -3.77 -15.32
N GLU A 148 6.32 -2.82 -15.93
CA GLU A 148 6.30 -2.58 -17.38
C GLU A 148 6.05 -3.85 -18.21
N LEU A 149 5.20 -4.75 -17.70
CA LEU A 149 4.91 -6.04 -18.35
C LEU A 149 4.17 -5.80 -19.67
N LYS A 150 4.63 -6.48 -20.74
CA LYS A 150 4.10 -6.29 -22.10
C LYS A 150 2.72 -6.92 -22.28
N ASP A 151 2.49 -8.09 -21.69
CA ASP A 151 1.23 -8.80 -21.81
C ASP A 151 0.32 -8.51 -20.60
N LYS A 152 -0.83 -7.91 -20.89
CA LYS A 152 -1.86 -7.58 -19.89
C LYS A 152 -2.95 -8.66 -19.78
N ASN A 153 -2.92 -9.67 -20.67
CA ASN A 153 -3.92 -10.73 -20.71
C ASN A 153 -3.49 -11.97 -19.91
N ILE A 154 -2.26 -12.01 -19.43
CA ILE A 154 -1.71 -13.07 -18.59
C ILE A 154 -1.91 -12.69 -17.12
N GLY A 155 -2.41 -13.64 -16.29
CA GLY A 155 -2.51 -13.42 -14.86
C GLY A 155 -3.46 -14.36 -14.14
N ILE A 156 -3.60 -14.12 -12.83
CA ILE A 156 -4.34 -14.99 -11.91
C ILE A 156 -5.82 -15.18 -12.31
N THR A 157 -6.46 -14.16 -12.89
CA THR A 157 -7.87 -14.27 -13.30
C THR A 157 -8.10 -15.35 -14.35
N ASN A 158 -7.11 -15.63 -15.19
CA ASN A 158 -7.19 -16.73 -16.17
C ASN A 158 -7.22 -18.10 -15.47
N LEU A 159 -6.58 -18.23 -14.33
CA LEU A 159 -6.54 -19.46 -13.54
C LEU A 159 -7.81 -19.63 -12.70
N LEU A 160 -8.31 -18.53 -12.13
CA LEU A 160 -9.47 -18.54 -11.23
C LEU A 160 -10.79 -18.91 -11.94
N VAL A 161 -10.86 -18.82 -13.26
CA VAL A 161 -12.04 -19.26 -14.02
C VAL A 161 -12.10 -20.79 -14.18
N HIS A 162 -11.00 -21.48 -13.93
CA HIS A 162 -10.91 -22.95 -13.96
C HIS A 162 -10.97 -23.51 -12.53
N ASP A 163 -11.70 -24.60 -12.33
CA ASP A 163 -11.85 -25.20 -10.99
C ASP A 163 -10.55 -25.86 -10.50
N ASN A 164 -9.78 -26.46 -11.41
CA ASN A 164 -8.52 -27.15 -11.08
C ASN A 164 -7.43 -26.81 -12.11
N PRO A 165 -6.79 -25.63 -11.99
CA PRO A 165 -5.69 -25.28 -12.88
C PRO A 165 -4.50 -26.22 -12.67
N THR A 166 -3.93 -26.71 -13.77
CA THR A 166 -2.74 -27.57 -13.72
C THR A 166 -1.49 -26.76 -13.38
N ARG A 167 -0.41 -27.45 -13.05
CA ARG A 167 0.89 -26.78 -12.83
C ARG A 167 1.37 -26.03 -14.09
N GLU A 168 1.12 -26.60 -15.26
CA GLU A 168 1.46 -26.00 -16.56
C GLU A 168 0.65 -24.71 -16.77
N ASP A 169 -0.65 -24.72 -16.46
CA ASP A 169 -1.50 -23.52 -16.53
C ASP A 169 -0.97 -22.42 -15.60
N ILE A 170 -0.61 -22.78 -14.36
CA ILE A 170 -0.06 -21.84 -13.38
C ILE A 170 1.23 -21.24 -13.90
N CYS A 171 2.18 -22.05 -14.41
CA CYS A 171 3.45 -21.57 -14.95
C CYS A 171 3.26 -20.66 -16.17
N ALA A 172 2.27 -20.94 -17.03
CA ALA A 172 1.95 -20.11 -18.20
C ALA A 172 1.43 -18.71 -17.83
N ASN A 173 0.96 -18.53 -16.61
CA ASN A 173 0.47 -17.24 -16.09
C ASN A 173 1.48 -16.50 -15.18
N ILE A 174 2.74 -16.94 -15.18
CA ILE A 174 3.85 -16.31 -14.46
C ILE A 174 4.80 -15.67 -15.48
N LEU A 175 5.18 -14.44 -15.22
CA LEU A 175 6.10 -13.66 -16.05
C LEU A 175 7.36 -13.34 -15.26
N ASN A 176 8.52 -13.30 -15.94
CA ASN A 176 9.72 -12.77 -15.32
C ASN A 176 9.60 -11.26 -15.07
N SER A 177 10.08 -10.78 -13.94
CA SER A 177 9.98 -9.37 -13.55
C SER A 177 10.77 -8.40 -14.44
N GLY A 178 11.80 -8.90 -15.14
CA GLY A 178 12.75 -8.06 -15.86
C GLY A 178 13.73 -7.28 -14.95
N VAL A 179 13.51 -7.31 -13.63
CA VAL A 179 14.33 -6.59 -12.63
C VAL A 179 15.39 -7.49 -12.01
N ASN A 180 15.01 -8.71 -11.65
CA ASN A 180 15.92 -9.70 -11.06
C ASN A 180 15.50 -11.11 -11.49
N ARG A 181 16.50 -11.98 -11.76
CA ARG A 181 16.27 -13.36 -12.22
C ARG A 181 15.53 -14.27 -11.23
N ASN A 182 15.57 -13.91 -9.94
CA ASN A 182 14.90 -14.66 -8.87
C ASN A 182 13.52 -14.10 -8.54
N LEU A 183 13.03 -13.10 -9.29
CA LEU A 183 11.75 -12.47 -9.09
C LEU A 183 10.83 -12.71 -10.27
N ASP A 184 9.75 -13.41 -10.02
CA ASP A 184 8.66 -13.65 -10.95
C ASP A 184 7.41 -12.89 -10.55
N ILE A 185 6.56 -12.60 -11.52
CA ILE A 185 5.31 -11.85 -11.34
C ILE A 185 4.15 -12.67 -11.88
N MET A 186 3.12 -12.84 -11.09
CA MET A 186 1.80 -13.27 -11.52
C MET A 186 0.86 -12.06 -11.46
N PRO A 187 0.64 -11.32 -12.56
CA PRO A 187 -0.23 -10.17 -12.56
C PRO A 187 -1.70 -10.57 -12.37
N ALA A 188 -2.57 -9.59 -12.22
CA ALA A 188 -4.01 -9.85 -12.09
C ALA A 188 -4.63 -10.49 -13.34
N GLY A 189 -4.16 -10.10 -14.53
CA GLY A 189 -4.78 -10.48 -15.80
C GLY A 189 -5.98 -9.59 -16.16
N PRO A 190 -6.86 -10.07 -17.05
CA PRO A 190 -8.06 -9.34 -17.45
C PRO A 190 -9.00 -9.09 -16.27
N ILE A 191 -9.62 -7.90 -16.24
CA ILE A 191 -10.57 -7.54 -15.18
C ILE A 191 -11.87 -8.31 -15.39
N PRO A 192 -12.28 -9.19 -14.45
CA PRO A 192 -13.51 -9.97 -14.58
C PRO A 192 -14.72 -9.14 -14.16
N PRO A 193 -15.94 -9.52 -14.60
CA PRO A 193 -17.18 -8.85 -14.21
C PRO A 193 -17.54 -9.06 -12.73
N ASN A 194 -17.12 -10.19 -12.12
CA ASN A 194 -17.43 -10.58 -10.74
C ASN A 194 -16.16 -10.91 -9.93
N PRO A 195 -15.34 -9.91 -9.59
CA PRO A 195 -14.03 -10.14 -8.98
C PRO A 195 -14.08 -10.86 -7.63
N ALA A 196 -15.03 -10.52 -6.75
CA ALA A 196 -15.12 -11.09 -5.41
C ALA A 196 -15.43 -12.61 -5.42
N GLU A 197 -16.28 -13.06 -6.31
CA GLU A 197 -16.62 -14.47 -6.45
C GLU A 197 -15.42 -15.31 -6.92
N LEU A 198 -14.62 -14.77 -7.83
CA LEU A 198 -13.46 -15.48 -8.36
C LEU A 198 -12.40 -15.73 -7.29
N VAL A 199 -12.14 -14.74 -6.43
CA VAL A 199 -11.11 -14.86 -5.36
C VAL A 199 -11.57 -15.83 -4.25
N SER A 200 -12.86 -16.08 -4.10
CA SER A 200 -13.40 -17.01 -3.09
C SER A 200 -13.42 -18.47 -3.51
N ARG A 201 -12.97 -18.82 -4.73
CA ARG A 201 -12.98 -20.18 -5.24
C ARG A 201 -11.87 -21.06 -4.67
N GLU A 202 -12.13 -22.36 -4.54
CA GLU A 202 -11.14 -23.37 -4.11
C GLU A 202 -9.93 -23.47 -5.06
N SER A 203 -10.08 -23.05 -6.32
CA SER A 203 -8.96 -22.97 -7.27
C SER A 203 -7.80 -22.13 -6.75
N LEU A 204 -8.06 -21.09 -5.95
CA LEU A 204 -7.03 -20.27 -5.35
C LEU A 204 -6.17 -21.07 -4.35
N ASP A 205 -6.76 -21.94 -3.55
CA ASP A 205 -6.04 -22.79 -2.60
C ASP A 205 -5.13 -23.77 -3.33
N ASN A 206 -5.60 -24.38 -4.44
CA ASN A 206 -4.79 -25.26 -5.28
C ASN A 206 -3.61 -24.54 -5.92
N ILE A 207 -3.81 -23.30 -6.38
CA ILE A 207 -2.73 -22.45 -6.91
C ILE A 207 -1.68 -22.20 -5.81
N PHE A 208 -2.10 -21.80 -4.60
CA PHE A 208 -1.17 -21.58 -3.49
C PHE A 208 -0.44 -22.85 -3.05
N ALA A 209 -1.11 -23.99 -3.04
CA ALA A 209 -0.49 -25.28 -2.69
C ALA A 209 0.66 -25.63 -3.67
N THR A 210 0.51 -25.27 -4.95
CA THR A 210 1.53 -25.46 -5.98
C THR A 210 2.66 -24.44 -5.81
N LEU A 211 2.33 -23.16 -5.70
CA LEU A 211 3.31 -22.07 -5.64
C LEU A 211 4.20 -22.13 -4.38
N ARG A 212 3.66 -22.55 -3.23
CA ARG A 212 4.45 -22.72 -1.99
C ARG A 212 5.56 -23.76 -2.09
N LYS A 213 5.47 -24.69 -3.06
CA LYS A 213 6.53 -25.69 -3.32
C LYS A 213 7.65 -25.14 -4.20
N GLU A 214 7.34 -24.13 -5.02
CA GLU A 214 8.23 -23.60 -6.02
C GLU A 214 8.97 -22.32 -5.60
N TYR A 215 8.39 -21.57 -4.67
CA TYR A 215 8.90 -20.28 -4.20
C TYR A 215 9.29 -20.31 -2.72
N ASP A 216 10.35 -19.55 -2.39
CA ASP A 216 10.75 -19.29 -1.01
C ASP A 216 9.78 -18.31 -0.35
N TYR A 217 9.36 -17.27 -1.11
CA TYR A 217 8.41 -16.26 -0.65
C TYR A 217 7.41 -15.89 -1.75
N ILE A 218 6.18 -15.66 -1.31
CA ILE A 218 5.08 -15.20 -2.18
C ILE A 218 4.52 -13.92 -1.57
N PHE A 219 4.62 -12.82 -2.29
CA PHE A 219 4.09 -11.51 -1.91
C PHE A 219 2.78 -11.26 -2.63
N ILE A 220 1.72 -10.97 -1.88
CA ILE A 220 0.37 -10.78 -2.43
C ILE A 220 -0.02 -9.31 -2.31
N ASP A 221 -0.24 -8.65 -3.44
CA ASP A 221 -0.82 -7.31 -3.49
C ASP A 221 -2.35 -7.42 -3.56
N CYS A 222 -3.01 -7.14 -2.42
CA CYS A 222 -4.46 -7.24 -2.26
C CYS A 222 -5.16 -5.89 -2.49
N PRO A 223 -6.49 -5.87 -2.77
CA PRO A 223 -7.25 -4.63 -2.78
C PRO A 223 -7.28 -3.97 -1.40
N PRO A 224 -7.54 -2.65 -1.32
CA PRO A 224 -7.83 -1.96 -0.07
C PRO A 224 -9.08 -2.53 0.60
N ILE A 225 -9.09 -2.57 1.95
CA ILE A 225 -10.21 -3.11 2.74
C ILE A 225 -11.49 -2.30 2.52
N ASP A 226 -11.38 -0.98 2.39
CA ASP A 226 -12.51 -0.05 2.17
C ASP A 226 -13.30 -0.32 0.87
N ILE A 227 -12.73 -1.06 -0.08
CA ILE A 227 -13.38 -1.40 -1.36
C ILE A 227 -14.06 -2.79 -1.31
N VAL A 228 -13.78 -3.58 -0.28
CA VAL A 228 -14.25 -4.96 -0.16
C VAL A 228 -15.50 -5.06 0.72
N ALA A 229 -15.85 -4.00 1.45
CA ALA A 229 -17.04 -3.90 2.31
C ALA A 229 -18.31 -3.59 1.53
#